data_7010d3de05c0127622db3082d3df213f
#
_entry.id   7010d3de05c0127622db3082d3df213f
#
_cell.length_a   1.000
_cell.length_b   1.000
_cell.length_c   1.000
_cell.angle_alpha   90.00
_cell.angle_beta   90.00
_cell.angle_gamma   90.00
#
_symmetry.space_group_name_H-M   'P 1'
#
loop_
_entity.id
_entity.type
_entity.pdbx_description
1 polymer ?
#
loop_
_entity_poly.entity_id
_entity_poly.type
_entity_poly.pdbx_seq_one_letter_code
_entity_poly.pdbx_strand_id
1 'polypeptide(L)'
;MVPRVLAVIALALSSCASARTAPAYDTVIRGGTIYDGSGGAPYQGDVAIKGDRIAALAPHISGRGRTEIDATGLAVAPGFINMLSWAAEPLIRDGKAQSDIRQGVTLEVMGEGWSMGPFSPVQKAEAEAEQTGTRYPISWTTLGEFLGFLEKKGVSVNVASMVGASTIRVHELGRNDVDPTPEQLVRMRALVRQAMDEGAMGVGSSLIYVPAVYAETDELVALASEAGRCGGMYISHMRSESSRLLEAIDELVEISRRSGARAEIYHLKAAGRSNWPLMDMALARIEAARAAGVPVSANMYLYSASGTGLDSTLPLWVREGGPQAMLARLKDPAERARVVADMQGGTRDWSTVQPVGFANPALRTYAGKRLPEIAALRGKSVEETAVDLIAEDGSSIGTVFHSISEDNLRKVLARPWVSFGSDAAAIATEPPFTDKEVHPRTYGNFARLLGRYVRDQKALSLAEAVRRLTSLPADTLRIADRGRLKRGFHADLALFDPAKIADRATYERPHQYAVGMRHVFVNGVQVLRDGEHTGARPGRFVHGPGWRKCK
;
A
#
# COMPACT_ATOMS: atom_id res chain seq x y z
N MET A 1 14.15 92.87 40.01
CA MET A 1 14.82 91.77 39.33
C MET A 1 14.23 90.46 39.86
N VAL A 2 13.38 89.82 39.11
CA VAL A 2 12.73 88.52 39.49
C VAL A 2 13.15 87.46 38.45
N PRO A 3 13.76 86.34 38.86
CA PRO A 3 14.08 85.26 37.88
C PRO A 3 12.88 84.38 37.62
N ARG A 4 12.59 84.15 36.33
CA ARG A 4 11.61 83.20 35.81
C ARG A 4 12.18 81.79 35.90
N VAL A 5 11.47 80.90 36.59
CA VAL A 5 11.72 79.45 36.61
C VAL A 5 10.92 78.84 35.47
N LEU A 6 11.61 78.27 34.51
CA LEU A 6 11.00 77.42 33.46
C LEU A 6 10.84 75.99 34.01
N ALA A 7 9.62 75.53 34.15
CA ALA A 7 9.29 74.10 34.38
C ALA A 7 9.26 73.36 33.06
N VAL A 8 10.17 72.41 32.88
CA VAL A 8 10.18 71.46 31.75
C VAL A 8 9.32 70.22 32.12
N ILE A 9 8.16 70.07 31.50
CA ILE A 9 7.32 68.88 31.64
C ILE A 9 7.84 67.84 30.67
N ALA A 10 8.48 66.78 31.17
CA ALA A 10 8.86 65.60 30.37
C ALA A 10 7.66 64.67 30.25
N LEU A 11 7.04 64.61 29.05
CA LEU A 11 6.05 63.55 28.69
C LEU A 11 6.79 62.21 28.52
N ALA A 12 6.63 61.30 29.45
CA ALA A 12 7.05 59.92 29.32
C ALA A 12 6.02 59.18 28.44
N LEU A 13 6.33 58.99 27.17
CA LEU A 13 5.63 58.05 26.27
C LEU A 13 5.96 56.61 26.70
N SER A 14 5.09 56.00 27.52
CA SER A 14 5.12 54.57 27.81
C SER A 14 4.68 53.81 26.53
N SER A 15 5.64 53.39 25.72
CA SER A 15 5.42 52.42 24.67
C SER A 15 5.11 51.06 25.33
N CYS A 16 3.82 50.72 25.42
CA CYS A 16 3.40 49.33 25.68
C CYS A 16 3.85 48.46 24.51
N ALA A 17 5.07 47.99 24.53
CA ALA A 17 5.49 46.88 23.73
C ALA A 17 4.74 45.64 24.24
N SER A 18 3.66 45.25 23.56
CA SER A 18 3.00 43.98 23.82
C SER A 18 4.06 42.90 23.67
N ALA A 19 4.51 42.34 24.78
CA ALA A 19 5.38 41.18 24.77
C ALA A 19 4.67 40.08 23.97
N ARG A 20 5.11 39.87 22.72
CA ARG A 20 4.65 38.73 21.92
C ARG A 20 5.08 37.49 22.68
N THR A 21 4.13 36.84 23.37
CA THR A 21 4.37 35.54 24.00
C THR A 21 4.88 34.58 22.94
N ALA A 22 5.98 33.90 23.25
CA ALA A 22 6.55 32.89 22.36
C ALA A 22 5.47 31.86 21.94
N PRO A 23 5.47 31.38 20.68
CA PRO A 23 4.48 30.42 20.24
C PRO A 23 4.52 29.16 21.11
N ALA A 24 3.36 28.73 21.60
CA ALA A 24 3.22 27.56 22.46
C ALA A 24 3.37 26.23 21.67
N TYR A 25 3.09 26.29 20.36
CA TYR A 25 3.07 25.16 19.46
C TYR A 25 3.87 25.44 18.17
N ASP A 26 4.26 24.38 17.47
CA ASP A 26 4.91 24.54 16.17
C ASP A 26 3.87 24.85 15.08
N THR A 27 2.74 24.14 15.09
CA THR A 27 1.62 24.40 14.19
C THR A 27 0.30 24.33 14.94
N VAL A 28 -0.63 25.25 14.60
CA VAL A 28 -2.04 25.14 15.02
C VAL A 28 -2.92 25.18 13.78
N ILE A 29 -3.77 24.17 13.65
CA ILE A 29 -4.79 24.02 12.62
C ILE A 29 -6.10 24.48 13.23
N ARG A 30 -6.75 25.48 12.62
CA ARG A 30 -7.90 26.19 13.15
C ARG A 30 -9.21 25.86 12.45
N GLY A 31 -10.29 25.68 13.21
CA GLY A 31 -11.65 25.70 12.72
C GLY A 31 -12.00 24.58 11.72
N GLY A 32 -11.30 23.46 11.77
CA GLY A 32 -11.55 22.34 10.90
C GLY A 32 -12.70 21.44 11.40
N THR A 33 -13.30 20.68 10.50
CA THR A 33 -14.22 19.59 10.87
C THR A 33 -13.41 18.35 11.21
N ILE A 34 -13.36 17.98 12.48
CA ILE A 34 -12.52 16.92 13.01
C ILE A 34 -13.20 15.55 12.80
N TYR A 35 -12.52 14.66 12.09
CA TYR A 35 -12.80 13.23 11.98
C TYR A 35 -11.69 12.50 12.70
N ASP A 36 -11.86 12.17 13.96
CA ASP A 36 -10.78 11.71 14.85
C ASP A 36 -10.28 10.28 14.60
N GLY A 37 -10.88 9.58 13.64
CA GLY A 37 -10.57 8.18 13.30
C GLY A 37 -11.39 7.15 14.09
N SER A 38 -12.25 7.54 15.01
CA SER A 38 -13.10 6.61 15.78
C SER A 38 -14.29 6.07 14.99
N GLY A 39 -14.70 6.76 13.91
CA GLY A 39 -15.96 6.51 13.20
C GLY A 39 -17.16 7.21 13.84
N GLY A 40 -16.94 7.95 14.94
CA GLY A 40 -17.97 8.75 15.61
C GLY A 40 -18.37 10.02 14.83
N ALA A 41 -19.33 10.76 15.38
CA ALA A 41 -19.79 12.02 14.78
C ALA A 41 -18.65 13.05 14.72
N PRO A 42 -18.46 13.74 13.58
CA PRO A 42 -17.47 14.80 13.46
C PRO A 42 -17.87 16.03 14.28
N TYR A 43 -16.87 16.85 14.65
CA TYR A 43 -17.07 18.09 15.37
C TYR A 43 -16.12 19.20 14.89
N GLN A 44 -16.48 20.48 15.16
CA GLN A 44 -15.61 21.60 14.85
C GLN A 44 -14.53 21.73 15.92
N GLY A 45 -13.28 21.99 15.51
CA GLY A 45 -12.21 22.11 16.47
C GLY A 45 -10.86 22.49 15.87
N ASP A 46 -9.92 22.71 16.79
CA ASP A 46 -8.53 23.03 16.52
C ASP A 46 -7.62 21.86 16.88
N VAL A 47 -6.52 21.70 16.15
CA VAL A 47 -5.46 20.72 16.43
C VAL A 47 -4.13 21.46 16.58
N ALA A 48 -3.42 21.26 17.70
CA ALA A 48 -2.08 21.81 17.90
C ALA A 48 -1.03 20.71 17.84
N ILE A 49 0.06 20.99 17.13
CA ILE A 49 1.22 20.11 16.94
C ILE A 49 2.42 20.72 17.65
N LYS A 50 3.16 19.90 18.40
CA LYS A 50 4.45 20.24 19.00
C LYS A 50 5.43 19.09 18.81
N GLY A 51 6.55 19.36 18.14
CA GLY A 51 7.46 18.31 17.67
C GLY A 51 6.73 17.35 16.74
N ASP A 52 6.82 16.08 17.01
CA ASP A 52 6.20 15.02 16.23
C ASP A 52 4.83 14.55 16.76
N ARG A 53 4.26 15.26 17.77
CA ARG A 53 3.05 14.83 18.48
C ARG A 53 1.91 15.83 18.40
N ILE A 54 0.69 15.29 18.45
CA ILE A 54 -0.52 16.08 18.72
C ILE A 54 -0.47 16.53 20.18
N ALA A 55 -0.28 17.83 20.39
CA ALA A 55 -0.13 18.43 21.73
C ALA A 55 -1.48 18.77 22.35
N ALA A 56 -2.45 19.22 21.54
CA ALA A 56 -3.80 19.54 21.98
C ALA A 56 -4.82 19.29 20.87
N LEU A 57 -6.05 18.98 21.28
CA LEU A 57 -7.22 18.83 20.43
C LEU A 57 -8.41 19.36 21.24
N ALA A 58 -9.06 20.44 20.78
CA ALA A 58 -10.15 21.10 21.48
C ALA A 58 -11.04 21.90 20.51
N PRO A 59 -12.27 22.26 20.89
CA PRO A 59 -13.12 23.15 20.10
C PRO A 59 -12.45 24.50 19.79
N HIS A 60 -11.63 25.00 20.73
CA HIS A 60 -10.80 26.18 20.54
C HIS A 60 -9.51 26.06 21.36
N ILE A 61 -8.37 26.35 20.74
CA ILE A 61 -7.04 26.38 21.37
C ILE A 61 -6.58 27.85 21.46
N SER A 62 -6.46 28.38 22.66
CA SER A 62 -6.03 29.79 22.91
C SER A 62 -4.54 30.03 22.60
N GLY A 63 -3.70 29.00 22.65
CA GLY A 63 -2.26 29.10 22.35
C GLY A 63 -2.00 29.33 20.86
N ARG A 64 -0.91 30.09 20.55
CA ARG A 64 -0.48 30.35 19.17
C ARG A 64 0.53 29.31 18.68
N GLY A 65 0.46 28.98 17.38
CA GLY A 65 1.48 28.24 16.66
C GLY A 65 2.51 29.16 16.01
N ARG A 66 3.70 28.65 15.73
CA ARG A 66 4.63 29.32 14.80
C ARG A 66 4.02 29.42 13.41
N THR A 67 3.29 28.36 13.01
CA THR A 67 2.47 28.31 11.81
C THR A 67 1.00 28.16 12.22
N GLU A 68 0.13 28.96 11.63
CA GLU A 68 -1.32 28.86 11.79
C GLU A 68 -1.92 28.46 10.44
N ILE A 69 -2.80 27.46 10.42
CA ILE A 69 -3.48 26.99 9.22
C ILE A 69 -4.97 27.14 9.43
N ASP A 70 -5.62 27.91 8.57
CA ASP A 70 -7.07 27.98 8.51
C ASP A 70 -7.61 26.71 7.80
N ALA A 71 -8.30 25.87 8.56
CA ALA A 71 -8.93 24.65 8.08
C ALA A 71 -10.47 24.81 7.96
N THR A 72 -10.97 26.04 7.95
CA THR A 72 -12.41 26.29 7.76
C THR A 72 -12.91 25.63 6.45
N GLY A 73 -13.93 24.80 6.56
CA GLY A 73 -14.48 24.02 5.43
C GLY A 73 -13.70 22.77 5.05
N LEU A 74 -12.56 22.49 5.71
CA LEU A 74 -11.79 21.27 5.50
C LEU A 74 -12.15 20.19 6.51
N ALA A 75 -12.09 18.93 6.08
CA ALA A 75 -12.02 17.78 6.94
C ALA A 75 -10.58 17.62 7.46
N VAL A 76 -10.43 17.44 8.77
CA VAL A 76 -9.16 17.15 9.44
C VAL A 76 -9.23 15.72 9.98
N ALA A 77 -8.40 14.86 9.44
CA ALA A 77 -8.38 13.43 9.75
C ALA A 77 -6.97 12.97 10.17
N PRO A 78 -6.82 11.82 10.84
CA PRO A 78 -5.52 11.16 10.92
C PRO A 78 -5.00 10.87 9.50
N GLY A 79 -3.68 10.79 9.34
CA GLY A 79 -3.08 10.36 8.09
C GLY A 79 -3.50 8.92 7.74
N PHE A 80 -3.72 8.66 6.46
CA PHE A 80 -4.21 7.37 5.98
C PHE A 80 -3.10 6.32 5.98
N ILE A 81 -3.48 5.07 6.18
CA ILE A 81 -2.60 3.90 6.17
C ILE A 81 -2.92 3.07 4.93
N ASN A 82 -1.95 2.93 4.06
CA ASN A 82 -2.03 2.08 2.87
C ASN A 82 -1.66 0.64 3.25
N MET A 83 -2.66 -0.24 3.38
CA MET A 83 -2.47 -1.63 3.86
C MET A 83 -1.83 -2.57 2.83
N LEU A 84 -1.68 -2.12 1.59
CA LEU A 84 -1.03 -2.87 0.53
C LEU A 84 -0.34 -1.90 -0.42
N SER A 85 0.99 -1.84 -0.29
CA SER A 85 1.83 -0.90 -1.02
C SER A 85 3.03 -1.57 -1.69
N TRP A 86 3.31 -1.18 -2.92
CA TRP A 86 4.50 -1.53 -3.69
C TRP A 86 5.50 -0.36 -3.73
N ALA A 87 5.58 0.41 -2.64
CA ALA A 87 6.39 1.63 -2.56
C ALA A 87 7.90 1.38 -2.35
N ALA A 88 8.36 0.15 -2.12
CA ALA A 88 9.75 -0.13 -1.73
C ALA A 88 10.77 0.48 -2.71
N GLU A 89 10.72 0.11 -3.98
CA GLU A 89 11.63 0.60 -5.00
C GLU A 89 11.42 2.10 -5.33
N PRO A 90 10.20 2.62 -5.50
CA PRO A 90 9.98 4.05 -5.67
C PRO A 90 10.58 4.91 -4.56
N LEU A 91 10.47 4.49 -3.30
CA LEU A 91 11.05 5.21 -2.16
C LEU A 91 12.58 5.19 -2.17
N ILE A 92 13.20 4.14 -2.70
CA ILE A 92 14.65 4.13 -2.93
C ILE A 92 15.02 5.15 -4.01
N ARG A 93 14.20 5.33 -5.05
CA ARG A 93 14.48 6.23 -6.17
C ARG A 93 14.34 7.71 -5.79
N ASP A 94 13.17 8.16 -5.35
CA ASP A 94 12.95 9.58 -5.07
C ASP A 94 12.50 9.90 -3.63
N GLY A 95 11.98 8.93 -2.89
CA GLY A 95 11.58 9.05 -1.48
C GLY A 95 10.34 9.92 -1.22
N LYS A 96 9.65 10.42 -2.24
CA LYS A 96 8.57 11.42 -2.06
C LYS A 96 7.18 10.81 -1.92
N ALA A 97 6.92 9.61 -2.47
CA ALA A 97 5.60 8.99 -2.48
C ALA A 97 4.47 9.94 -2.94
N GLN A 98 4.69 10.69 -4.03
CA GLN A 98 3.82 11.80 -4.41
C GLN A 98 2.37 11.38 -4.69
N SER A 99 2.14 10.22 -5.34
CA SER A 99 0.78 9.73 -5.60
C SER A 99 -0.01 9.52 -4.32
N ASP A 100 0.64 9.04 -3.26
CA ASP A 100 0.02 8.65 -2.01
C ASP A 100 -0.11 9.83 -1.04
N ILE A 101 0.93 10.66 -0.91
CA ILE A 101 0.86 11.91 -0.13
C ILE A 101 -0.28 12.80 -0.62
N ARG A 102 -0.48 12.93 -1.95
CA ARG A 102 -1.57 13.73 -2.54
C ARG A 102 -2.96 13.10 -2.36
N GLN A 103 -3.03 11.91 -1.80
CA GLN A 103 -4.27 11.23 -1.38
C GLN A 103 -4.43 11.17 0.14
N GLY A 104 -3.47 11.69 0.92
CA GLY A 104 -3.52 11.72 2.39
C GLY A 104 -2.86 10.52 3.08
N VAL A 105 -2.17 9.66 2.34
CA VAL A 105 -1.44 8.52 2.91
C VAL A 105 -0.19 9.03 3.65
N THR A 106 0.03 8.53 4.85
CA THR A 106 1.17 8.87 5.71
C THR A 106 1.95 7.65 6.18
N LEU A 107 1.43 6.44 5.91
CA LEU A 107 2.10 5.17 6.20
C LEU A 107 1.87 4.18 5.07
N GLU A 108 2.96 3.66 4.52
CA GLU A 108 2.99 2.57 3.53
C GLU A 108 3.29 1.24 4.22
N VAL A 109 2.43 0.23 4.01
CA VAL A 109 2.64 -1.14 4.49
C VAL A 109 2.97 -2.02 3.30
N MET A 110 4.21 -2.48 3.23
CA MET A 110 4.78 -3.25 2.12
C MET A 110 4.85 -4.75 2.44
N GLY A 111 5.28 -5.59 1.50
CA GLY A 111 5.63 -6.98 1.77
C GLY A 111 4.58 -8.01 1.34
N GLU A 112 3.85 -7.78 0.24
CA GLU A 112 2.96 -8.78 -0.37
C GLU A 112 3.78 -9.91 -1.01
N GLY A 113 4.01 -10.96 -0.25
CA GLY A 113 4.77 -12.14 -0.68
C GLY A 113 6.27 -11.92 -0.83
N TRP A 114 6.68 -10.76 -1.30
CA TRP A 114 8.07 -10.35 -1.45
C TRP A 114 8.40 -9.18 -0.51
N SER A 115 9.60 -9.22 0.08
CA SER A 115 10.14 -8.15 0.91
C SER A 115 11.60 -7.86 0.54
N MET A 116 12.07 -6.67 0.88
CA MET A 116 13.45 -6.23 0.62
C MET A 116 14.44 -6.79 1.68
N GLY A 117 14.29 -8.05 1.98
CA GLY A 117 15.06 -8.83 2.94
C GLY A 117 14.14 -9.75 3.77
N PRO A 118 14.71 -10.78 4.42
CA PRO A 118 16.13 -11.16 4.42
C PRO A 118 16.60 -11.73 3.07
N PHE A 119 17.75 -11.30 2.61
CA PHE A 119 18.35 -11.76 1.36
C PHE A 119 19.52 -12.74 1.63
N SER A 120 19.51 -13.89 0.95
CA SER A 120 20.73 -14.68 0.78
C SER A 120 21.70 -13.95 -0.18
N PRO A 121 23.01 -14.30 -0.19
CA PRO A 121 23.94 -13.72 -1.14
C PRO A 121 23.49 -13.87 -2.60
N VAL A 122 22.87 -14.99 -2.95
CA VAL A 122 22.33 -15.24 -4.32
C VAL A 122 21.17 -14.32 -4.62
N GLN A 123 20.18 -14.23 -3.73
CA GLN A 123 19.04 -13.33 -3.91
C GLN A 123 19.47 -11.86 -4.05
N LYS A 124 20.49 -11.45 -3.29
CA LYS A 124 21.01 -10.08 -3.37
C LYS A 124 21.61 -9.80 -4.73
N ALA A 125 22.42 -10.71 -5.25
CA ALA A 125 23.02 -10.59 -6.58
C ALA A 125 21.94 -10.61 -7.68
N GLU A 126 20.93 -11.47 -7.58
CA GLU A 126 19.77 -11.51 -8.49
C GLU A 126 19.00 -10.18 -8.45
N ALA A 127 18.66 -9.68 -7.25
CA ALA A 127 17.94 -8.42 -7.09
C ALA A 127 18.72 -7.21 -7.65
N GLU A 128 20.05 -7.19 -7.56
CA GLU A 128 20.89 -6.17 -8.19
C GLU A 128 20.92 -6.30 -9.72
N ALA A 129 20.94 -7.54 -10.24
CA ALA A 129 20.96 -7.81 -11.68
C ALA A 129 19.62 -7.52 -12.37
N GLU A 130 18.50 -7.77 -11.69
CA GLU A 130 17.14 -7.60 -12.21
C GLU A 130 16.64 -6.14 -12.22
N GLN A 131 17.38 -5.20 -11.61
CA GLN A 131 17.01 -3.78 -11.61
C GLN A 131 16.90 -3.21 -13.01
N THR A 132 15.80 -2.55 -13.30
CA THR A 132 15.57 -1.81 -14.55
C THR A 132 15.63 -0.30 -14.31
N GLY A 133 16.15 0.46 -15.27
CA GLY A 133 16.29 1.91 -15.16
C GLY A 133 17.46 2.34 -14.27
N THR A 134 17.26 3.28 -13.36
CA THR A 134 18.31 3.75 -12.44
C THR A 134 18.67 2.67 -11.44
N ARG A 135 19.87 2.15 -11.53
CA ARG A 135 20.40 1.13 -10.61
C ARG A 135 20.83 1.75 -9.28
N TYR A 136 20.67 0.99 -8.21
CA TYR A 136 21.10 1.35 -6.85
C TYR A 136 21.76 0.14 -6.17
N PRO A 137 22.77 0.34 -5.32
CA PRO A 137 23.38 -0.76 -4.57
C PRO A 137 22.45 -1.22 -3.45
N ILE A 138 22.32 -2.54 -3.27
CA ILE A 138 21.61 -3.13 -2.14
C ILE A 138 22.59 -3.25 -0.97
N SER A 139 22.64 -2.24 -0.10
CA SER A 139 23.57 -2.17 1.05
C SER A 139 23.06 -2.90 2.30
N TRP A 140 21.85 -3.43 2.28
CA TRP A 140 21.21 -4.15 3.37
C TRP A 140 21.11 -5.64 3.09
N THR A 141 20.89 -6.43 4.13
CA THR A 141 20.66 -7.88 4.06
C THR A 141 19.34 -8.24 4.70
N THR A 142 19.04 -7.66 5.87
CA THR A 142 17.79 -7.95 6.58
C THR A 142 16.68 -6.97 6.26
N LEU A 143 15.44 -7.31 6.61
CA LEU A 143 14.30 -6.42 6.41
C LEU A 143 14.39 -5.16 7.27
N GLY A 144 14.83 -5.30 8.53
CA GLY A 144 15.02 -4.15 9.42
C GLY A 144 16.09 -3.19 8.93
N GLU A 145 17.20 -3.71 8.37
CA GLU A 145 18.23 -2.89 7.74
C GLU A 145 17.67 -2.09 6.54
N PHE A 146 16.83 -2.71 5.70
CA PHE A 146 16.17 -2.01 4.59
C PHE A 146 15.27 -0.87 5.07
N LEU A 147 14.41 -1.13 6.07
CA LEU A 147 13.49 -0.11 6.58
C LEU A 147 14.25 1.02 7.28
N GLY A 148 15.31 0.70 8.01
CA GLY A 148 16.24 1.68 8.57
C GLY A 148 17.02 2.47 7.51
N PHE A 149 17.36 1.83 6.38
CA PHE A 149 17.96 2.51 5.23
C PHE A 149 17.00 3.56 4.65
N LEU A 150 15.70 3.24 4.46
CA LEU A 150 14.71 4.20 3.96
C LEU A 150 14.57 5.40 4.92
N GLU A 151 14.49 5.16 6.22
CA GLU A 151 14.43 6.23 7.23
C GLU A 151 15.67 7.12 7.18
N LYS A 152 16.86 6.54 7.15
CA LYS A 152 18.13 7.26 7.07
C LYS A 152 18.30 8.03 5.76
N LYS A 153 17.87 7.46 4.63
CA LYS A 153 17.86 8.11 3.32
C LYS A 153 16.93 9.33 3.33
N GLY A 154 15.86 9.28 4.08
CA GLY A 154 14.78 10.25 4.14
C GLY A 154 13.68 9.97 3.12
N VAL A 155 12.49 9.68 3.63
CA VAL A 155 11.26 9.46 2.87
C VAL A 155 10.14 10.35 3.40
N SER A 156 9.16 10.69 2.57
CA SER A 156 8.08 11.62 2.96
C SER A 156 6.96 10.94 3.74
N VAL A 157 6.81 9.64 3.60
CA VAL A 157 5.84 8.78 4.30
C VAL A 157 6.51 7.93 5.37
N ASN A 158 5.78 7.52 6.40
CA ASN A 158 6.23 6.44 7.27
C ASN A 158 6.21 5.11 6.49
N VAL A 159 7.06 4.18 6.88
CA VAL A 159 7.20 2.87 6.22
C VAL A 159 7.09 1.74 7.21
N ALA A 160 6.41 0.67 6.82
CA ALA A 160 6.33 -0.60 7.50
C ALA A 160 6.32 -1.72 6.48
N SER A 161 6.61 -2.96 6.88
CA SER A 161 6.56 -4.10 5.98
C SER A 161 6.19 -5.38 6.70
N MET A 162 5.51 -6.28 5.99
CA MET A 162 5.54 -7.70 6.28
C MET A 162 6.88 -8.27 5.83
N VAL A 163 7.34 -9.38 6.43
CA VAL A 163 8.35 -10.22 5.81
C VAL A 163 7.68 -11.12 4.77
N GLY A 164 8.21 -11.15 3.57
CA GLY A 164 7.62 -11.89 2.45
C GLY A 164 7.88 -13.40 2.56
N ALA A 165 6.82 -14.21 2.54
CA ALA A 165 6.93 -15.66 2.53
C ALA A 165 7.73 -16.17 1.32
N SER A 166 7.54 -15.57 0.14
CA SER A 166 8.34 -15.87 -1.06
C SER A 166 9.82 -15.54 -0.86
N THR A 167 10.15 -14.42 -0.20
CA THR A 167 11.53 -14.04 0.11
C THR A 167 12.19 -15.08 1.02
N ILE A 168 11.49 -15.53 2.07
CA ILE A 168 11.95 -16.59 2.98
C ILE A 168 12.13 -17.91 2.24
N ARG A 169 11.15 -18.29 1.40
CA ARG A 169 11.21 -19.55 0.64
C ARG A 169 12.39 -19.56 -0.33
N VAL A 170 12.59 -18.50 -1.10
CA VAL A 170 13.72 -18.40 -2.05
C VAL A 170 15.06 -18.38 -1.32
N HIS A 171 15.12 -17.81 -0.12
CA HIS A 171 16.33 -17.81 0.71
C HIS A 171 16.85 -19.22 0.99
N GLU A 172 15.96 -20.18 1.27
CA GLU A 172 16.30 -21.54 1.68
C GLU A 172 16.15 -22.60 0.58
N LEU A 173 15.20 -22.42 -0.35
CA LEU A 173 14.78 -23.44 -1.32
C LEU A 173 15.03 -23.03 -2.78
N GLY A 174 15.28 -21.76 -3.04
CA GLY A 174 15.29 -21.26 -4.42
C GLY A 174 13.87 -21.12 -5.02
N ARG A 175 13.79 -21.15 -6.35
CA ARG A 175 12.55 -20.87 -7.10
C ARG A 175 11.85 -22.11 -7.65
N ASN A 176 12.30 -23.30 -7.28
CA ASN A 176 11.78 -24.56 -7.79
C ASN A 176 10.60 -25.09 -6.95
N ASP A 177 9.88 -26.04 -7.52
CA ASP A 177 8.82 -26.79 -6.84
C ASP A 177 9.44 -27.89 -5.97
N VAL A 178 9.79 -27.55 -4.75
CA VAL A 178 10.40 -28.46 -3.75
C VAL A 178 9.84 -28.14 -2.37
N ASP A 179 9.63 -29.17 -1.55
CA ASP A 179 9.22 -29.00 -0.16
C ASP A 179 10.45 -28.78 0.74
N PRO A 180 10.32 -27.99 1.82
CA PRO A 180 11.39 -27.80 2.79
C PRO A 180 11.65 -29.08 3.61
N THR A 181 12.92 -29.44 3.79
CA THR A 181 13.25 -30.42 4.83
C THR A 181 12.93 -29.84 6.21
N PRO A 182 12.82 -30.70 7.27
CA PRO A 182 12.61 -30.20 8.64
C PRO A 182 13.65 -29.16 9.07
N GLU A 183 14.92 -29.35 8.70
CA GLU A 183 16.01 -28.42 9.02
C GLU A 183 15.90 -27.10 8.25
N GLN A 184 15.49 -27.13 6.98
CA GLN A 184 15.23 -25.94 6.19
C GLN A 184 14.05 -25.17 6.77
N LEU A 185 12.95 -25.85 7.14
CA LEU A 185 11.80 -25.20 7.76
C LEU A 185 12.16 -24.54 9.10
N VAL A 186 13.04 -25.13 9.90
CA VAL A 186 13.57 -24.50 11.13
C VAL A 186 14.32 -23.21 10.81
N ARG A 187 15.15 -23.19 9.75
CA ARG A 187 15.86 -21.97 9.33
C ARG A 187 14.89 -20.92 8.79
N MET A 188 13.91 -21.31 7.97
CA MET A 188 12.87 -20.38 7.46
C MET A 188 12.12 -19.70 8.62
N ARG A 189 11.73 -20.48 9.63
CA ARG A 189 11.10 -19.96 10.86
C ARG A 189 12.02 -18.99 11.62
N ALA A 190 13.32 -19.29 11.69
CA ALA A 190 14.30 -18.41 12.34
C ALA A 190 14.42 -17.06 11.62
N LEU A 191 14.39 -17.05 10.27
CA LEU A 191 14.37 -15.81 9.47
C LEU A 191 13.12 -14.97 9.73
N VAL A 192 11.94 -15.60 9.84
CA VAL A 192 10.71 -14.89 10.22
C VAL A 192 10.84 -14.28 11.61
N ARG A 193 11.32 -15.04 12.59
CA ARG A 193 11.52 -14.56 13.97
C ARG A 193 12.47 -13.37 14.02
N GLN A 194 13.59 -13.44 13.28
CA GLN A 194 14.50 -12.32 13.14
C GLN A 194 13.81 -11.08 12.56
N ALA A 195 13.09 -11.23 11.47
CA ALA A 195 12.36 -10.11 10.86
C ALA A 195 11.33 -9.50 11.83
N MET A 196 10.63 -10.32 12.61
CA MET A 196 9.71 -9.85 13.66
C MET A 196 10.43 -9.10 14.78
N ASP A 197 11.59 -9.56 15.24
CA ASP A 197 12.41 -8.88 16.25
C ASP A 197 12.98 -7.55 15.70
N GLU A 198 13.22 -7.47 14.41
CA GLU A 198 13.65 -6.25 13.71
C GLU A 198 12.49 -5.29 13.43
N GLY A 199 11.23 -5.69 13.63
CA GLY A 199 10.07 -4.81 13.54
C GLY A 199 9.15 -5.06 12.34
N ALA A 200 9.17 -6.22 11.71
CA ALA A 200 8.16 -6.62 10.73
C ALA A 200 6.75 -6.64 11.35
N MET A 201 5.73 -6.32 10.57
CA MET A 201 4.32 -6.34 11.00
C MET A 201 3.75 -7.77 11.06
N GLY A 202 4.36 -8.71 10.37
CA GLY A 202 3.93 -10.09 10.24
C GLY A 202 4.52 -10.76 9.01
N VAL A 203 3.87 -11.81 8.52
CA VAL A 203 4.21 -12.52 7.29
C VAL A 203 3.20 -12.19 6.20
N GLY A 204 3.69 -11.78 5.03
CA GLY A 204 2.88 -11.57 3.81
C GLY A 204 3.14 -12.68 2.79
N SER A 205 2.09 -13.19 2.15
CA SER A 205 2.21 -14.19 1.08
C SER A 205 1.46 -13.77 -0.18
N SER A 206 1.83 -14.36 -1.33
CA SER A 206 1.18 -14.15 -2.63
C SER A 206 1.16 -15.46 -3.43
N LEU A 207 0.14 -16.29 -3.15
CA LEU A 207 0.12 -17.73 -3.43
C LEU A 207 -0.26 -18.12 -4.87
N ILE A 208 -0.44 -17.15 -5.77
CA ILE A 208 -0.63 -17.41 -7.22
C ILE A 208 0.67 -17.29 -8.02
N TYR A 209 1.73 -16.79 -7.40
CA TYR A 209 3.02 -16.53 -8.04
C TYR A 209 4.06 -17.57 -7.66
N VAL A 210 4.96 -17.88 -8.61
CA VAL A 210 6.14 -18.71 -8.37
C VAL A 210 7.17 -17.91 -7.54
N PRO A 211 7.76 -18.52 -6.49
CA PRO A 211 7.61 -19.90 -6.02
C PRO A 211 6.57 -20.08 -4.89
N ALA A 212 5.86 -19.03 -4.47
CA ALA A 212 4.92 -19.12 -3.35
C ALA A 212 3.75 -20.10 -3.60
N VAL A 213 3.41 -20.32 -4.87
CA VAL A 213 2.34 -21.27 -5.27
C VAL A 213 2.66 -22.70 -4.85
N TYR A 214 3.93 -23.04 -4.67
CA TYR A 214 4.41 -24.36 -4.23
C TYR A 214 4.40 -24.54 -2.70
N ALA A 215 4.23 -23.43 -1.95
CA ALA A 215 4.20 -23.52 -0.49
C ALA A 215 2.92 -24.24 -0.04
N GLU A 216 3.08 -25.34 0.67
CA GLU A 216 1.97 -26.07 1.28
C GLU A 216 1.42 -25.32 2.51
N THR A 217 0.19 -25.62 2.90
CA THR A 217 -0.48 -24.97 4.05
C THR A 217 0.34 -25.13 5.33
N ASP A 218 0.98 -26.28 5.55
CA ASP A 218 1.81 -26.54 6.73
C ASP A 218 3.06 -25.65 6.80
N GLU A 219 3.70 -25.36 5.66
CA GLU A 219 4.78 -24.37 5.59
C GLU A 219 4.28 -22.99 6.01
N LEU A 220 3.15 -22.55 5.46
CA LEU A 220 2.55 -21.25 5.77
C LEU A 220 2.14 -21.13 7.24
N VAL A 221 1.58 -22.19 7.82
CA VAL A 221 1.27 -22.29 9.26
C VAL A 221 2.53 -22.15 10.10
N ALA A 222 3.63 -22.81 9.71
CA ALA A 222 4.89 -22.74 10.45
C ALA A 222 5.47 -21.32 10.47
N LEU A 223 5.44 -20.62 9.32
CA LEU A 223 5.89 -19.22 9.21
C LEU A 223 4.97 -18.27 9.98
N ALA A 224 3.65 -18.38 9.78
CA ALA A 224 2.64 -17.56 10.44
C ALA A 224 2.67 -17.75 11.97
N SER A 225 3.01 -18.94 12.46
CA SER A 225 3.13 -19.22 13.92
C SER A 225 4.24 -18.40 14.55
N GLU A 226 5.38 -18.17 13.86
CA GLU A 226 6.44 -17.31 14.38
C GLU A 226 5.96 -15.84 14.47
N ALA A 227 5.25 -15.34 13.44
CA ALA A 227 4.66 -14.01 13.47
C ALA A 227 3.61 -13.89 14.60
N GLY A 228 2.71 -14.88 14.74
CA GLY A 228 1.66 -14.89 15.75
C GLY A 228 2.20 -14.82 17.18
N ARG A 229 3.26 -15.61 17.50
CA ARG A 229 3.93 -15.57 18.80
C ARG A 229 4.50 -14.18 19.14
N CYS A 230 4.92 -13.44 18.13
CA CYS A 230 5.44 -12.08 18.28
C CYS A 230 4.33 -11.00 18.21
N GLY A 231 3.07 -11.41 18.19
CA GLY A 231 1.91 -10.51 18.11
C GLY A 231 1.64 -9.95 16.72
N GLY A 232 2.38 -10.40 15.71
CA GLY A 232 2.18 -10.03 14.30
C GLY A 232 1.01 -10.75 13.64
N MET A 233 0.89 -10.56 12.33
CA MET A 233 -0.22 -11.11 11.55
C MET A 233 0.27 -11.95 10.36
N TYR A 234 -0.66 -12.68 9.75
CA TYR A 234 -0.51 -13.29 8.43
C TYR A 234 -1.43 -12.60 7.45
N ILE A 235 -0.93 -12.14 6.31
CA ILE A 235 -1.73 -11.49 5.27
C ILE A 235 -1.42 -12.13 3.92
N SER A 236 -2.44 -12.36 3.09
CA SER A 236 -2.28 -13.15 1.88
C SER A 236 -3.02 -12.61 0.67
N HIS A 237 -2.28 -12.48 -0.44
CA HIS A 237 -2.86 -12.70 -1.76
C HIS A 237 -3.11 -14.19 -1.87
N MET A 238 -4.37 -14.57 -1.73
CA MET A 238 -4.79 -15.96 -1.58
C MET A 238 -4.43 -16.82 -2.80
N ARG A 239 -4.39 -18.14 -2.62
CA ARG A 239 -4.06 -19.13 -3.64
C ARG A 239 -4.99 -19.09 -4.86
N SER A 240 -6.20 -18.57 -4.69
CA SER A 240 -7.14 -18.33 -5.78
C SER A 240 -8.08 -17.17 -5.43
N GLU A 241 -8.27 -16.29 -6.40
CA GLU A 241 -9.26 -15.22 -6.37
C GLU A 241 -10.37 -15.45 -7.41
N SER A 242 -10.40 -16.65 -8.00
CA SER A 242 -11.30 -17.04 -9.09
C SER A 242 -12.13 -18.28 -8.72
N SER A 243 -12.14 -19.34 -9.52
CA SER A 243 -12.99 -20.52 -9.32
C SER A 243 -12.80 -21.25 -7.98
N ARG A 244 -11.62 -21.14 -7.36
CA ARG A 244 -11.30 -21.73 -6.04
C ARG A 244 -11.20 -20.68 -4.92
N LEU A 245 -11.95 -19.58 -5.04
CA LEU A 245 -11.95 -18.48 -4.04
C LEU A 245 -12.35 -18.99 -2.65
N LEU A 246 -13.34 -19.88 -2.58
CA LEU A 246 -13.88 -20.35 -1.28
C LEU A 246 -12.87 -21.23 -0.56
N GLU A 247 -12.20 -22.13 -1.27
CA GLU A 247 -11.14 -22.99 -0.73
C GLU A 247 -9.94 -22.15 -0.25
N ALA A 248 -9.61 -21.10 -1.00
CA ALA A 248 -8.51 -20.20 -0.62
C ALA A 248 -8.84 -19.39 0.66
N ILE A 249 -10.10 -19.03 0.87
CA ILE A 249 -10.56 -18.43 2.14
C ILE A 249 -10.46 -19.45 3.28
N ASP A 250 -10.86 -20.70 3.05
CA ASP A 250 -10.76 -21.76 4.05
C ASP A 250 -9.29 -22.01 4.44
N GLU A 251 -8.38 -22.04 3.48
CA GLU A 251 -6.94 -22.16 3.75
C GLU A 251 -6.42 -21.01 4.63
N LEU A 252 -6.78 -19.76 4.33
CA LEU A 252 -6.38 -18.61 5.14
C LEU A 252 -6.95 -18.68 6.56
N VAL A 253 -8.21 -19.10 6.73
CA VAL A 253 -8.85 -19.30 8.04
C VAL A 253 -8.15 -20.43 8.81
N GLU A 254 -7.82 -21.51 8.15
CA GLU A 254 -7.05 -22.64 8.70
C GLU A 254 -5.68 -22.18 9.20
N ILE A 255 -4.92 -21.42 8.37
CA ILE A 255 -3.61 -20.87 8.76
C ILE A 255 -3.76 -20.00 10.01
N SER A 256 -4.78 -19.11 10.06
CA SER A 256 -5.03 -18.27 11.23
C SER A 256 -5.30 -19.10 12.50
N ARG A 257 -6.16 -20.11 12.41
CA ARG A 257 -6.51 -20.98 13.55
C ARG A 257 -5.30 -21.75 14.09
N ARG A 258 -4.54 -22.38 13.19
CA ARG A 258 -3.40 -23.24 13.57
C ARG A 258 -2.19 -22.44 14.05
N SER A 259 -1.95 -21.27 13.46
CA SER A 259 -0.82 -20.41 13.82
C SER A 259 -1.08 -19.51 15.02
N GLY A 260 -2.35 -19.21 15.34
CA GLY A 260 -2.74 -18.19 16.30
C GLY A 260 -2.50 -16.74 15.83
N ALA A 261 -2.03 -16.53 14.60
CA ALA A 261 -1.86 -15.22 14.01
C ALA A 261 -3.21 -14.64 13.54
N ARG A 262 -3.40 -13.33 13.66
CA ARG A 262 -4.48 -12.65 12.95
C ARG A 262 -4.28 -12.83 11.46
N ALA A 263 -5.36 -12.98 10.70
CA ALA A 263 -5.27 -13.08 9.24
C ALA A 263 -5.94 -11.91 8.54
N GLU A 264 -5.40 -11.51 7.38
CA GLU A 264 -6.02 -10.55 6.48
C GLU A 264 -5.93 -11.04 5.03
N ILE A 265 -7.00 -10.81 4.28
CA ILE A 265 -7.04 -11.06 2.85
C ILE A 265 -6.61 -9.78 2.14
N TYR A 266 -5.54 -9.83 1.34
CA TYR A 266 -5.20 -8.75 0.44
C TYR A 266 -6.30 -8.60 -0.62
N HIS A 267 -6.66 -7.35 -0.95
CA HIS A 267 -7.47 -6.92 -2.09
C HIS A 267 -8.64 -7.89 -2.46
N LEU A 268 -9.48 -8.23 -1.48
CA LEU A 268 -10.58 -9.20 -1.61
C LEU A 268 -11.43 -8.96 -2.87
N LYS A 269 -11.44 -9.93 -3.77
CA LYS A 269 -12.23 -9.92 -5.01
C LYS A 269 -12.61 -11.33 -5.47
N ALA A 270 -13.67 -11.43 -6.27
CA ALA A 270 -13.98 -12.59 -7.11
C ALA A 270 -13.65 -12.21 -8.56
N ALA A 271 -12.52 -12.68 -9.05
CA ALA A 271 -11.98 -12.30 -10.35
C ALA A 271 -12.55 -13.17 -11.48
N GLY A 272 -12.97 -12.53 -12.57
CA GLY A 272 -13.60 -13.17 -13.72
C GLY A 272 -15.12 -13.25 -13.60
N ARG A 273 -15.81 -12.93 -14.69
CA ARG A 273 -17.28 -12.81 -14.74
C ARG A 273 -18.00 -14.06 -14.21
N SER A 274 -17.52 -15.25 -14.57
CA SER A 274 -18.07 -16.53 -14.11
C SER A 274 -18.00 -16.74 -12.60
N ASN A 275 -17.06 -16.07 -11.93
CA ASN A 275 -16.81 -16.19 -10.50
C ASN A 275 -17.50 -15.10 -9.65
N TRP A 276 -18.09 -14.06 -10.27
CA TRP A 276 -18.75 -12.99 -9.54
C TRP A 276 -19.81 -13.45 -8.54
N PRO A 277 -20.62 -14.50 -8.83
CA PRO A 277 -21.60 -15.03 -7.86
C PRO A 277 -20.97 -15.61 -6.59
N LEU A 278 -19.67 -15.98 -6.60
CA LEU A 278 -18.99 -16.52 -5.42
C LEU A 278 -18.82 -15.48 -4.30
N MET A 279 -18.91 -14.17 -4.61
CA MET A 279 -18.65 -13.11 -3.62
C MET A 279 -19.59 -13.17 -2.42
N ASP A 280 -20.86 -13.47 -2.59
CA ASP A 280 -21.81 -13.56 -1.47
C ASP A 280 -21.45 -14.73 -0.53
N MET A 281 -21.06 -15.88 -1.09
CA MET A 281 -20.58 -17.02 -0.33
C MET A 281 -19.25 -16.74 0.36
N ALA A 282 -18.34 -16.04 -0.33
CA ALA A 282 -17.04 -15.62 0.22
C ALA A 282 -17.22 -14.73 1.45
N LEU A 283 -18.07 -13.71 1.36
CA LEU A 283 -18.37 -12.82 2.48
C LEU A 283 -19.03 -13.57 3.64
N ALA A 284 -20.01 -14.44 3.36
CA ALA A 284 -20.65 -15.26 4.38
C ALA A 284 -19.64 -16.18 5.09
N ARG A 285 -18.67 -16.76 4.37
CA ARG A 285 -17.64 -17.65 4.91
C ARG A 285 -16.66 -16.91 5.83
N ILE A 286 -16.23 -15.72 5.43
CA ILE A 286 -15.40 -14.83 6.27
C ILE A 286 -16.16 -14.41 7.53
N GLU A 287 -17.43 -14.01 7.40
CA GLU A 287 -18.24 -13.59 8.55
C GLU A 287 -18.52 -14.74 9.52
N ALA A 288 -18.73 -15.96 9.02
CA ALA A 288 -18.84 -17.17 9.84
C ALA A 288 -17.55 -17.45 10.62
N ALA A 289 -16.40 -17.34 9.98
CA ALA A 289 -15.11 -17.49 10.66
C ALA A 289 -14.91 -16.43 11.75
N ARG A 290 -15.25 -15.17 11.47
CA ARG A 290 -15.22 -14.07 12.44
C ARG A 290 -16.16 -14.30 13.63
N ALA A 291 -17.39 -14.76 13.36
CA ALA A 291 -18.37 -15.11 14.40
C ALA A 291 -17.88 -16.28 15.29
N ALA A 292 -17.10 -17.20 14.71
CA ALA A 292 -16.42 -18.27 15.45
C ALA A 292 -15.14 -17.83 16.19
N GLY A 293 -14.86 -16.51 16.25
CA GLY A 293 -13.72 -15.94 16.98
C GLY A 293 -12.39 -15.94 16.23
N VAL A 294 -12.35 -16.32 14.95
CA VAL A 294 -11.13 -16.22 14.14
C VAL A 294 -10.93 -14.76 13.71
N PRO A 295 -9.78 -14.13 14.03
CA PRO A 295 -9.55 -12.72 13.74
C PRO A 295 -9.15 -12.51 12.28
N VAL A 296 -10.13 -12.58 11.37
CA VAL A 296 -9.94 -12.37 9.91
C VAL A 296 -10.45 -10.99 9.51
N SER A 297 -9.66 -10.27 8.72
CA SER A 297 -10.00 -9.01 8.04
C SER A 297 -9.67 -9.09 6.55
N ALA A 298 -9.94 -8.01 5.82
CA ALA A 298 -9.51 -7.85 4.43
C ALA A 298 -9.22 -6.39 4.12
N ASN A 299 -8.47 -6.15 3.07
CA ASN A 299 -8.42 -4.84 2.42
C ASN A 299 -8.94 -4.92 0.97
N MET A 300 -9.14 -3.77 0.36
CA MET A 300 -9.58 -3.66 -1.02
C MET A 300 -9.03 -2.39 -1.68
N TYR A 301 -9.00 -2.37 -3.01
CA TYR A 301 -8.94 -1.17 -3.83
C TYR A 301 -10.26 -0.96 -4.57
N LEU A 302 -10.47 0.24 -5.13
CA LEU A 302 -11.80 0.71 -5.56
C LEU A 302 -11.93 0.84 -7.08
N TYR A 303 -11.34 -0.09 -7.82
CA TYR A 303 -11.39 -0.16 -9.28
C TYR A 303 -11.89 -1.51 -9.75
N SER A 304 -12.66 -1.53 -10.84
CA SER A 304 -13.26 -2.74 -11.41
C SER A 304 -12.31 -3.58 -12.27
N ALA A 305 -11.02 -3.30 -12.19
CA ALA A 305 -9.97 -4.09 -12.82
C ALA A 305 -8.85 -4.37 -11.82
N SER A 306 -8.20 -5.51 -11.96
CA SER A 306 -6.98 -5.85 -11.24
C SER A 306 -5.74 -5.52 -12.08
N GLY A 307 -4.56 -5.57 -11.45
CA GLY A 307 -3.29 -5.36 -12.14
C GLY A 307 -2.24 -6.34 -11.65
N THR A 308 -1.59 -7.03 -12.59
CA THR A 308 -0.41 -7.88 -12.34
C THR A 308 0.38 -8.03 -13.65
N GLY A 309 1.36 -8.93 -13.72
CA GLY A 309 2.11 -9.20 -14.94
C GLY A 309 1.33 -10.03 -15.96
N LEU A 310 1.57 -9.81 -17.27
CA LEU A 310 1.01 -10.61 -18.35
C LEU A 310 1.44 -12.09 -18.24
N ASP A 311 2.62 -12.34 -17.68
CA ASP A 311 3.15 -13.68 -17.40
C ASP A 311 2.28 -14.50 -16.45
N SER A 312 1.41 -13.85 -15.65
CA SER A 312 0.41 -14.55 -14.83
C SER A 312 -0.61 -15.34 -15.66
N THR A 313 -0.70 -15.07 -16.97
CA THR A 313 -1.56 -15.80 -17.91
C THR A 313 -0.95 -17.11 -18.42
N LEU A 314 0.35 -17.29 -18.24
CA LEU A 314 1.07 -18.49 -18.67
C LEU A 314 0.77 -19.69 -17.76
N PRO A 315 0.81 -20.92 -18.27
CA PRO A 315 0.75 -22.14 -17.47
C PRO A 315 1.82 -22.14 -16.36
N LEU A 316 1.52 -22.77 -15.23
CA LEU A 316 2.40 -22.74 -14.06
C LEU A 316 3.81 -23.29 -14.36
N TRP A 317 3.88 -24.41 -15.07
CA TRP A 317 5.15 -25.07 -15.42
C TRP A 317 6.10 -24.17 -16.23
N VAL A 318 5.55 -23.22 -17.02
CA VAL A 318 6.36 -22.26 -17.80
C VAL A 318 7.13 -21.32 -16.87
N ARG A 319 6.54 -20.95 -15.74
CA ARG A 319 7.07 -19.97 -14.77
C ARG A 319 8.01 -20.59 -13.73
N GLU A 320 8.09 -21.92 -13.63
CA GLU A 320 8.99 -22.63 -12.73
C GLU A 320 10.46 -22.24 -12.98
N GLY A 321 11.23 -22.05 -11.90
CA GLY A 321 12.61 -21.58 -11.95
C GLY A 321 12.76 -20.06 -12.11
N GLY A 322 11.64 -19.32 -12.19
CA GLY A 322 11.63 -17.85 -12.21
C GLY A 322 11.75 -17.22 -13.61
N PRO A 323 11.92 -15.88 -13.66
CA PRO A 323 11.79 -15.12 -14.91
C PRO A 323 12.78 -15.54 -16.02
N GLN A 324 14.03 -15.83 -15.66
CA GLN A 324 15.05 -16.22 -16.66
C GLN A 324 14.73 -17.57 -17.30
N ALA A 325 14.33 -18.55 -16.48
CA ALA A 325 13.92 -19.88 -16.96
C ALA A 325 12.66 -19.79 -17.83
N MET A 326 11.68 -18.98 -17.43
CA MET A 326 10.48 -18.67 -18.21
C MET A 326 10.83 -18.12 -19.60
N LEU A 327 11.65 -17.07 -19.65
CA LEU A 327 12.05 -16.44 -20.92
C LEU A 327 12.82 -17.40 -21.83
N ALA A 328 13.65 -18.31 -21.27
CA ALA A 328 14.35 -19.33 -22.04
C ALA A 328 13.35 -20.29 -22.70
N ARG A 329 12.32 -20.77 -21.96
CA ARG A 329 11.26 -21.64 -22.50
C ARG A 329 10.46 -20.95 -23.60
N LEU A 330 10.11 -19.68 -23.43
CA LEU A 330 9.37 -18.92 -24.45
C LEU A 330 10.17 -18.68 -25.74
N LYS A 331 11.50 -18.76 -25.70
CA LYS A 331 12.40 -18.64 -26.86
C LYS A 331 12.66 -19.98 -27.54
N ASP A 332 12.50 -21.10 -26.86
CA ASP A 332 12.62 -22.43 -27.45
C ASP A 332 11.39 -22.74 -28.30
N PRO A 333 11.52 -23.08 -29.60
CA PRO A 333 10.36 -23.29 -30.49
C PRO A 333 9.43 -24.42 -30.06
N ALA A 334 9.96 -25.53 -29.51
CA ALA A 334 9.16 -26.70 -29.11
C ALA A 334 8.38 -26.40 -27.82
N GLU A 335 9.06 -25.84 -26.80
CA GLU A 335 8.45 -25.39 -25.54
C GLU A 335 7.37 -24.32 -25.81
N ARG A 336 7.69 -23.33 -26.65
CA ARG A 336 6.77 -22.28 -27.05
C ARG A 336 5.49 -22.83 -27.69
N ALA A 337 5.58 -23.80 -28.63
CA ALA A 337 4.42 -24.41 -29.24
C ALA A 337 3.52 -25.10 -28.21
N ARG A 338 4.13 -25.80 -27.24
CA ARG A 338 3.42 -26.41 -26.11
C ARG A 338 2.72 -25.35 -25.23
N VAL A 339 3.39 -24.26 -24.92
CA VAL A 339 2.81 -23.15 -24.12
C VAL A 339 1.55 -22.62 -24.80
N VAL A 340 1.62 -22.31 -26.10
CA VAL A 340 0.48 -21.81 -26.87
C VAL A 340 -0.67 -22.81 -26.89
N ALA A 341 -0.40 -24.08 -27.09
CA ALA A 341 -1.41 -25.14 -27.10
C ALA A 341 -2.11 -25.27 -25.71
N ASP A 342 -1.34 -25.26 -24.63
CA ASP A 342 -1.89 -25.29 -23.27
C ASP A 342 -2.78 -24.07 -22.99
N MET A 343 -2.37 -22.87 -23.43
CA MET A 343 -3.15 -21.64 -23.26
C MET A 343 -4.46 -21.67 -24.07
N GLN A 344 -4.46 -22.23 -25.30
CA GLN A 344 -5.64 -22.39 -26.12
C GLN A 344 -6.65 -23.37 -25.53
N GLY A 345 -6.21 -24.36 -24.76
CA GLY A 345 -7.07 -25.27 -24.00
C GLY A 345 -7.77 -24.63 -22.81
N GLY A 346 -7.41 -23.39 -22.43
CA GLY A 346 -7.96 -22.67 -21.30
C GLY A 346 -9.28 -21.94 -21.59
N THR A 347 -9.92 -21.44 -20.54
CA THR A 347 -11.22 -20.72 -20.60
C THR A 347 -11.08 -19.22 -20.33
N ARG A 348 -9.89 -18.63 -20.49
CA ARG A 348 -9.63 -17.22 -20.21
C ARG A 348 -10.35 -16.29 -21.18
N ASP A 349 -11.06 -15.30 -20.66
CA ASP A 349 -11.62 -14.19 -21.45
C ASP A 349 -10.52 -13.17 -21.76
N TRP A 350 -9.87 -13.33 -22.89
CA TRP A 350 -8.78 -12.45 -23.35
C TRP A 350 -9.23 -11.01 -23.63
N SER A 351 -10.53 -10.76 -23.86
CA SER A 351 -11.07 -9.41 -24.09
C SER A 351 -10.92 -8.52 -22.85
N THR A 352 -10.68 -9.11 -21.68
CA THR A 352 -10.47 -8.39 -20.41
C THR A 352 -9.03 -7.98 -20.19
N VAL A 353 -8.07 -8.46 -20.99
CA VAL A 353 -6.63 -8.31 -20.79
C VAL A 353 -6.10 -7.09 -21.54
N GLN A 354 -5.46 -6.16 -20.83
CA GLN A 354 -4.95 -4.89 -21.34
C GLN A 354 -3.50 -4.67 -20.89
N PRO A 355 -2.49 -5.07 -21.68
CA PRO A 355 -1.09 -4.78 -21.36
C PRO A 355 -0.82 -3.27 -21.38
N VAL A 356 -0.10 -2.76 -20.38
CA VAL A 356 0.17 -1.32 -20.24
C VAL A 356 1.64 -1.01 -19.93
N GLY A 357 2.33 -1.83 -19.14
CA GLY A 357 3.64 -1.55 -18.55
C GLY A 357 4.82 -2.09 -19.35
N PHE A 358 4.94 -1.81 -20.64
CA PHE A 358 6.02 -2.30 -21.49
C PHE A 358 7.39 -1.72 -21.12
N ALA A 359 8.38 -2.58 -20.84
CA ALA A 359 9.77 -2.23 -20.67
C ALA A 359 10.43 -1.90 -22.02
N ASN A 360 10.14 -2.70 -23.07
CA ASN A 360 10.64 -2.49 -24.42
C ASN A 360 9.96 -1.29 -25.10
N PRO A 361 10.67 -0.20 -25.43
CA PRO A 361 10.08 0.97 -26.06
C PRO A 361 9.36 0.68 -27.39
N ALA A 362 9.80 -0.33 -28.15
CA ALA A 362 9.19 -0.70 -29.43
C ALA A 362 7.75 -1.24 -29.26
N LEU A 363 7.42 -1.80 -28.11
CA LEU A 363 6.11 -2.35 -27.80
C LEU A 363 5.13 -1.33 -27.20
N ARG A 364 5.59 -0.15 -26.78
CA ARG A 364 4.76 0.87 -26.13
C ARG A 364 3.62 1.40 -27.00
N THR A 365 3.69 1.25 -28.32
CA THR A 365 2.59 1.56 -29.25
C THR A 365 1.34 0.70 -29.00
N TYR A 366 1.49 -0.42 -28.30
CA TYR A 366 0.39 -1.29 -27.89
C TYR A 366 -0.20 -0.95 -26.52
N ALA A 367 0.45 -0.10 -25.75
CA ALA A 367 -0.03 0.27 -24.40
C ALA A 367 -1.48 0.77 -24.44
N GLY A 368 -2.30 0.25 -23.53
CA GLY A 368 -3.72 0.62 -23.45
C GLY A 368 -4.66 -0.10 -24.42
N LYS A 369 -4.15 -0.85 -25.42
CA LYS A 369 -4.98 -1.70 -26.28
C LYS A 369 -5.32 -3.00 -25.58
N ARG A 370 -6.49 -3.58 -25.90
CA ARG A 370 -6.84 -4.93 -25.47
C ARG A 370 -6.02 -5.97 -26.22
N LEU A 371 -5.72 -7.09 -25.55
CA LEU A 371 -4.88 -8.12 -26.15
C LEU A 371 -5.42 -8.66 -27.49
N PRO A 372 -6.74 -8.88 -27.69
CA PRO A 372 -7.29 -9.25 -29.01
C PRO A 372 -7.07 -8.19 -30.10
N GLU A 373 -7.06 -6.90 -29.77
CA GLU A 373 -6.76 -5.83 -30.72
C GLU A 373 -5.29 -5.90 -31.17
N ILE A 374 -4.38 -6.17 -30.22
CA ILE A 374 -2.95 -6.35 -30.51
C ILE A 374 -2.74 -7.59 -31.38
N ALA A 375 -3.43 -8.69 -31.08
CA ALA A 375 -3.39 -9.92 -31.83
C ALA A 375 -3.82 -9.71 -33.31
N ALA A 376 -4.92 -8.99 -33.52
CA ALA A 376 -5.39 -8.64 -34.86
C ALA A 376 -4.37 -7.79 -35.64
N LEU A 377 -3.73 -6.79 -34.98
CA LEU A 377 -2.68 -5.97 -35.59
C LEU A 377 -1.43 -6.80 -35.95
N ARG A 378 -1.15 -7.88 -35.23
CA ARG A 378 -0.01 -8.78 -35.47
C ARG A 378 -0.33 -9.96 -36.41
N GLY A 379 -1.61 -10.17 -36.77
CA GLY A 379 -2.06 -11.28 -37.60
C GLY A 379 -1.82 -12.65 -36.94
N LYS A 380 -1.93 -12.74 -35.59
CA LYS A 380 -1.66 -13.92 -34.77
C LYS A 380 -2.84 -14.26 -33.87
N SER A 381 -2.84 -15.45 -33.28
CA SER A 381 -3.76 -15.79 -32.18
C SER A 381 -3.46 -14.95 -30.95
N VAL A 382 -4.41 -14.89 -30.01
CA VAL A 382 -4.27 -14.09 -28.78
C VAL A 382 -3.19 -14.69 -27.88
N GLU A 383 -3.13 -16.03 -27.84
CA GLU A 383 -2.16 -16.78 -27.04
C GLU A 383 -0.73 -16.60 -27.58
N GLU A 384 -0.55 -16.75 -28.91
CA GLU A 384 0.75 -16.47 -29.55
C GLU A 384 1.20 -15.05 -29.32
N THR A 385 0.25 -14.10 -29.37
CA THR A 385 0.53 -12.68 -29.12
C THR A 385 0.98 -12.44 -27.68
N ALA A 386 0.33 -13.06 -26.69
CA ALA A 386 0.73 -12.95 -25.29
C ALA A 386 2.16 -13.47 -25.07
N VAL A 387 2.46 -14.66 -25.63
CA VAL A 387 3.79 -15.29 -25.55
C VAL A 387 4.85 -14.41 -26.24
N ASP A 388 4.55 -13.88 -27.44
CA ASP A 388 5.46 -12.98 -28.17
C ASP A 388 5.78 -11.72 -27.38
N LEU A 389 4.75 -11.05 -26.86
CA LEU A 389 4.93 -9.81 -26.11
C LEU A 389 5.85 -10.03 -24.91
N ILE A 390 5.65 -11.10 -24.12
CA ILE A 390 6.49 -11.42 -22.96
C ILE A 390 7.94 -11.69 -23.39
N ALA A 391 8.13 -12.49 -24.46
CA ALA A 391 9.47 -12.84 -24.94
C ALA A 391 10.22 -11.64 -25.54
N GLU A 392 9.53 -10.76 -26.27
CA GLU A 392 10.08 -9.55 -26.90
C GLU A 392 10.34 -8.43 -25.89
N ASP A 393 9.48 -8.30 -24.87
CA ASP A 393 9.64 -7.30 -23.81
C ASP A 393 10.72 -7.70 -22.81
N GLY A 394 10.94 -8.98 -22.61
CA GLY A 394 11.91 -9.52 -21.65
C GLY A 394 11.51 -9.25 -20.19
N SER A 395 10.25 -8.91 -19.93
CA SER A 395 9.71 -8.62 -18.58
C SER A 395 8.32 -9.25 -18.39
N SER A 396 7.76 -9.11 -17.18
CA SER A 396 6.41 -9.59 -16.87
C SER A 396 5.29 -8.74 -17.49
N ILE A 397 5.56 -7.61 -18.07
CA ILE A 397 4.63 -6.60 -18.64
C ILE A 397 3.44 -6.29 -17.72
N GLY A 398 3.48 -5.14 -17.04
CA GLY A 398 2.35 -4.66 -16.24
C GLY A 398 1.04 -4.68 -17.06
N THR A 399 0.02 -5.34 -16.55
CA THR A 399 -1.22 -5.61 -17.27
C THR A 399 -2.43 -5.34 -16.40
N VAL A 400 -3.45 -4.71 -16.97
CA VAL A 400 -4.75 -4.46 -16.36
C VAL A 400 -5.71 -5.58 -16.80
N PHE A 401 -6.40 -6.19 -15.83
CA PHE A 401 -7.40 -7.24 -16.07
C PHE A 401 -8.78 -6.76 -15.65
N HIS A 402 -9.66 -6.49 -16.60
CA HIS A 402 -11.02 -5.96 -16.37
C HIS A 402 -11.97 -7.08 -15.94
N SER A 403 -11.74 -7.64 -14.77
CA SER A 403 -12.35 -8.88 -14.28
C SER A 403 -13.17 -8.73 -12.99
N ILE A 404 -13.31 -7.50 -12.46
CA ILE A 404 -13.97 -7.25 -11.17
C ILE A 404 -15.33 -6.60 -11.38
N SER A 405 -16.36 -7.08 -10.66
CA SER A 405 -17.70 -6.51 -10.65
C SER A 405 -17.79 -5.27 -9.75
N GLU A 406 -18.36 -4.19 -10.26
CA GLU A 406 -18.67 -3.00 -9.44
C GLU A 406 -19.66 -3.34 -8.31
N ASP A 407 -20.63 -4.25 -8.55
CA ASP A 407 -21.58 -4.69 -7.52
C ASP A 407 -20.86 -5.45 -6.41
N ASN A 408 -19.89 -6.30 -6.74
CA ASN A 408 -19.07 -6.99 -5.75
C ASN A 408 -18.17 -6.03 -4.98
N LEU A 409 -17.61 -4.99 -5.62
CA LEU A 409 -16.91 -3.92 -4.91
C LEU A 409 -17.80 -3.27 -3.86
N ARG A 410 -19.07 -2.97 -4.18
CA ARG A 410 -20.03 -2.40 -3.23
C ARG A 410 -20.37 -3.35 -2.08
N LYS A 411 -20.50 -4.65 -2.37
CA LYS A 411 -20.73 -5.67 -1.34
C LYS A 411 -19.57 -5.74 -0.35
N VAL A 412 -18.33 -5.72 -0.84
CA VAL A 412 -17.12 -5.70 -0.01
C VAL A 412 -17.01 -4.37 0.75
N LEU A 413 -17.28 -3.24 0.08
CA LEU A 413 -17.27 -1.90 0.67
C LEU A 413 -18.29 -1.76 1.81
N ALA A 414 -19.40 -2.47 1.77
CA ALA A 414 -20.40 -2.47 2.85
C ALA A 414 -19.93 -3.16 4.15
N ARG A 415 -18.78 -3.83 4.14
CA ARG A 415 -18.26 -4.58 5.30
C ARG A 415 -17.37 -3.70 6.19
N PRO A 416 -17.72 -3.44 7.47
CA PRO A 416 -17.00 -2.51 8.34
C PRO A 416 -15.62 -3.02 8.78
N TRP A 417 -15.32 -4.29 8.54
CA TRP A 417 -14.04 -4.93 8.82
C TRP A 417 -13.04 -4.91 7.63
N VAL A 418 -13.41 -4.28 6.51
CA VAL A 418 -12.56 -4.13 5.33
C VAL A 418 -11.88 -2.77 5.36
N SER A 419 -10.55 -2.76 5.26
CA SER A 419 -9.71 -1.56 5.10
C SER A 419 -9.37 -1.32 3.62
N PHE A 420 -8.40 -0.45 3.33
CA PHE A 420 -8.02 -0.10 1.97
C PHE A 420 -6.52 -0.21 1.75
N GLY A 421 -6.13 -0.71 0.57
CA GLY A 421 -4.77 -0.71 0.07
C GLY A 421 -4.78 -0.26 -1.40
N SER A 422 -3.71 0.41 -1.85
CA SER A 422 -3.61 0.82 -3.26
C SER A 422 -3.29 -0.35 -4.18
N ASP A 423 -2.59 -1.34 -3.68
CA ASP A 423 -1.99 -2.43 -4.47
C ASP A 423 -1.17 -1.86 -5.64
N ALA A 424 -0.42 -0.79 -5.35
CA ALA A 424 0.32 -0.01 -6.34
C ALA A 424 1.57 0.64 -5.74
N ALA A 425 2.43 1.10 -6.63
CA ALA A 425 3.64 1.86 -6.30
C ALA A 425 3.31 3.31 -5.94
N ALA A 426 4.05 3.89 -4.99
CA ALA A 426 3.93 5.30 -4.61
C ALA A 426 4.88 6.17 -5.46
N ILE A 427 4.41 6.65 -6.60
CA ILE A 427 5.22 7.29 -7.65
C ILE A 427 4.77 8.71 -8.00
N ALA A 428 5.64 9.44 -8.71
CA ALA A 428 5.32 10.74 -9.28
C ALA A 428 4.70 10.63 -10.69
N THR A 429 4.13 11.73 -11.19
CA THR A 429 3.67 11.88 -12.59
C THR A 429 4.77 12.42 -13.51
N GLU A 430 6.00 12.48 -13.02
CA GLU A 430 7.19 12.96 -13.72
C GLU A 430 8.25 11.83 -13.79
N PRO A 431 9.24 11.96 -14.70
CA PRO A 431 10.36 11.02 -14.76
C PRO A 431 11.07 10.85 -13.41
N PRO A 432 11.55 9.65 -13.09
CA PRO A 432 11.70 8.48 -13.96
C PRO A 432 10.50 7.51 -13.95
N PHE A 433 9.31 7.92 -13.51
CA PHE A 433 8.17 7.04 -13.28
C PHE A 433 7.13 7.03 -14.41
N THR A 434 7.34 7.82 -15.47
CA THR A 434 6.38 7.99 -16.58
C THR A 434 6.80 7.27 -17.86
N ASP A 435 7.82 6.45 -17.79
CA ASP A 435 8.32 5.63 -18.91
C ASP A 435 7.44 4.39 -19.19
N LYS A 436 6.55 4.04 -18.26
CA LYS A 436 5.59 2.95 -18.37
C LYS A 436 4.21 3.40 -17.91
N GLU A 437 3.16 2.95 -18.61
CA GLU A 437 1.79 3.13 -18.14
C GLU A 437 1.52 2.21 -16.94
N VAL A 438 0.63 2.66 -16.05
CA VAL A 438 0.29 1.95 -14.81
C VAL A 438 -1.22 1.83 -14.62
N HIS A 439 -1.63 1.07 -13.62
CA HIS A 439 -3.04 1.00 -13.22
C HIS A 439 -3.46 2.32 -12.52
N PRO A 440 -4.64 2.91 -12.80
CA PRO A 440 -5.09 4.18 -12.21
C PRO A 440 -5.20 4.17 -10.68
N ARG A 441 -5.29 2.99 -10.03
CA ARG A 441 -5.28 2.84 -8.57
C ARG A 441 -4.03 3.43 -7.91
N THR A 442 -2.93 3.54 -8.66
CA THR A 442 -1.68 4.20 -8.24
C THR A 442 -1.91 5.64 -7.78
N TYR A 443 -2.76 6.37 -8.47
CA TYR A 443 -2.95 7.80 -8.21
C TYR A 443 -4.31 8.15 -7.60
N GLY A 444 -5.25 7.21 -7.51
CA GLY A 444 -6.64 7.57 -7.22
C GLY A 444 -7.35 6.79 -6.12
N ASN A 445 -6.81 5.70 -5.59
CA ASN A 445 -7.56 4.76 -4.76
C ASN A 445 -8.25 5.39 -3.54
N PHE A 446 -7.53 6.19 -2.75
CA PHE A 446 -8.03 6.80 -1.51
C PHE A 446 -8.91 8.01 -1.82
N ALA A 447 -8.53 8.82 -2.79
CA ALA A 447 -9.34 9.94 -3.26
C ALA A 447 -10.67 9.47 -3.88
N ARG A 448 -10.67 8.33 -4.60
CA ARG A 448 -11.87 7.69 -5.16
C ARG A 448 -12.84 7.23 -4.07
N LEU A 449 -12.33 6.68 -2.95
CA LEU A 449 -13.18 6.37 -1.79
C LEU A 449 -13.95 7.61 -1.34
N LEU A 450 -13.21 8.69 -1.07
CA LEU A 450 -13.76 9.91 -0.47
C LEU A 450 -14.66 10.68 -1.45
N GLY A 451 -14.27 10.78 -2.72
CA GLY A 451 -15.05 11.44 -3.76
C GLY A 451 -16.23 10.60 -4.23
N ARG A 452 -15.95 9.51 -4.95
CA ARG A 452 -16.99 8.72 -5.62
C ARG A 452 -17.90 7.98 -4.65
N TYR A 453 -17.35 7.22 -3.69
CA TYR A 453 -18.18 6.33 -2.87
C TYR A 453 -18.79 7.03 -1.65
N VAL A 454 -18.08 7.99 -1.04
CA VAL A 454 -18.60 8.74 0.11
C VAL A 454 -19.47 9.91 -0.36
N ARG A 455 -18.89 10.89 -1.08
CA ARG A 455 -19.59 12.12 -1.46
C ARG A 455 -20.70 11.87 -2.48
N ASP A 456 -20.37 11.22 -3.62
CA ASP A 456 -21.27 11.15 -4.76
C ASP A 456 -22.31 10.01 -4.61
N GLN A 457 -21.89 8.82 -4.19
CA GLN A 457 -22.74 7.64 -4.07
C GLN A 457 -23.31 7.41 -2.69
N LYS A 458 -22.79 8.08 -1.64
CA LYS A 458 -23.21 7.94 -0.24
C LYS A 458 -23.23 6.48 0.24
N ALA A 459 -22.29 5.67 -0.27
CA ALA A 459 -22.18 4.24 0.06
C ALA A 459 -21.75 4.01 1.50
N LEU A 460 -21.06 4.97 2.12
CA LEU A 460 -20.71 5.00 3.54
C LEU A 460 -20.54 6.44 4.00
N SER A 461 -20.59 6.68 5.32
CA SER A 461 -20.33 8.01 5.88
C SER A 461 -18.85 8.38 5.79
N LEU A 462 -18.55 9.68 5.76
CA LEU A 462 -17.14 10.14 5.76
C LEU A 462 -16.42 9.72 7.06
N ALA A 463 -17.10 9.73 8.20
CA ALA A 463 -16.54 9.27 9.48
C ALA A 463 -16.12 7.78 9.41
N GLU A 464 -16.96 6.93 8.83
CA GLU A 464 -16.66 5.50 8.66
C GLU A 464 -15.53 5.28 7.63
N ALA A 465 -15.51 6.05 6.54
CA ALA A 465 -14.40 5.99 5.59
C ALA A 465 -13.06 6.36 6.24
N VAL A 466 -13.03 7.45 7.02
CA VAL A 466 -11.83 7.86 7.77
C VAL A 466 -11.42 6.77 8.77
N ARG A 467 -12.34 6.19 9.53
CA ARG A 467 -12.04 5.08 10.45
C ARG A 467 -11.35 3.92 9.72
N ARG A 468 -11.86 3.54 8.56
CA ARG A 468 -11.35 2.41 7.77
C ARG A 468 -10.05 2.72 7.03
N LEU A 469 -9.72 3.99 6.84
CA LEU A 469 -8.43 4.46 6.31
C LEU A 469 -7.37 4.63 7.40
N THR A 470 -7.74 4.65 8.68
CA THR A 470 -6.85 5.11 9.76
C THR A 470 -6.81 4.15 10.95
N SER A 471 -7.81 4.20 11.84
CA SER A 471 -7.78 3.42 13.08
C SER A 471 -7.99 1.93 12.84
N LEU A 472 -8.83 1.52 11.88
CA LEU A 472 -9.02 0.10 11.57
C LEU A 472 -7.70 -0.57 11.15
N PRO A 473 -6.94 -0.07 10.15
CA PRO A 473 -5.64 -0.65 9.82
C PRO A 473 -4.61 -0.51 10.96
N ALA A 474 -4.60 0.60 11.72
CA ALA A 474 -3.71 0.73 12.87
C ALA A 474 -3.96 -0.35 13.94
N ASP A 475 -5.24 -0.63 14.25
CA ASP A 475 -5.64 -1.67 15.21
C ASP A 475 -5.32 -3.08 14.67
N THR A 476 -5.52 -3.30 13.37
CA THR A 476 -5.17 -4.56 12.70
C THR A 476 -3.67 -4.84 12.79
N LEU A 477 -2.85 -3.83 12.56
CA LEU A 477 -1.38 -3.89 12.65
C LEU A 477 -0.84 -3.76 14.08
N ARG A 478 -1.71 -3.50 15.09
CA ARG A 478 -1.35 -3.24 16.49
C ARG A 478 -0.40 -2.04 16.67
N ILE A 479 -0.60 -1.01 15.87
CA ILE A 479 0.13 0.27 16.00
C ILE A 479 -0.59 1.11 17.07
N ALA A 480 0.09 1.41 18.17
CA ALA A 480 -0.57 1.96 19.37
C ALA A 480 -0.82 3.48 19.32
N ASP A 481 -0.01 4.25 18.61
CA ASP A 481 0.04 5.71 18.71
C ASP A 481 -0.08 6.45 17.38
N ARG A 482 -0.74 5.80 16.38
CA ARG A 482 -1.10 6.36 15.06
C ARG A 482 -2.54 6.00 14.70
N GLY A 483 -3.06 6.54 13.62
CA GLY A 483 -4.39 6.25 13.09
C GLY A 483 -5.56 6.91 13.85
N ARG A 484 -5.27 7.78 14.82
CA ARG A 484 -6.29 8.58 15.55
C ARG A 484 -5.77 9.98 15.85
N LEU A 485 -6.67 10.96 15.81
CA LEU A 485 -6.39 12.30 16.37
C LEU A 485 -6.60 12.24 17.87
N LYS A 486 -5.52 12.07 18.61
CA LYS A 486 -5.53 12.01 20.08
C LYS A 486 -4.27 12.66 20.63
N ARG A 487 -4.40 13.41 21.73
CA ARG A 487 -3.25 14.00 22.41
C ARG A 487 -2.19 12.92 22.73
N GLY A 488 -0.95 13.22 22.39
CA GLY A 488 0.21 12.33 22.56
C GLY A 488 0.45 11.37 21.40
N PHE A 489 -0.49 11.21 20.46
CA PHE A 489 -0.28 10.42 19.26
C PHE A 489 0.63 11.15 18.28
N HIS A 490 1.29 10.45 17.38
CA HIS A 490 2.05 11.04 16.29
C HIS A 490 1.16 11.96 15.46
N ALA A 491 1.71 13.11 15.10
CA ALA A 491 1.02 14.10 14.29
C ALA A 491 1.13 13.75 12.80
N ASP A 492 0.46 12.65 12.43
CA ASP A 492 0.18 12.28 11.05
C ASP A 492 -1.25 12.71 10.74
N LEU A 493 -1.42 13.71 9.87
CA LEU A 493 -2.71 14.31 9.58
C LEU A 493 -2.90 14.50 8.08
N ALA A 494 -4.15 14.33 7.65
CA ALA A 494 -4.62 14.65 6.30
C ALA A 494 -5.76 15.69 6.38
N LEU A 495 -5.58 16.83 5.71
CA LEU A 495 -6.55 17.91 5.61
C LEU A 495 -7.02 18.01 4.17
N PHE A 496 -8.30 17.82 3.93
CA PHE A 496 -8.85 17.80 2.57
C PHE A 496 -10.19 18.51 2.48
N ASP A 497 -10.50 18.99 1.29
CA ASP A 497 -11.80 19.57 0.94
C ASP A 497 -12.76 18.42 0.56
N PRO A 498 -13.75 18.08 1.40
CA PRO A 498 -14.66 16.96 1.14
C PRO A 498 -15.55 17.18 -0.09
N ALA A 499 -15.74 18.44 -0.52
CA ALA A 499 -16.51 18.77 -1.71
C ALA A 499 -15.70 18.60 -3.01
N LYS A 500 -14.35 18.65 -2.93
CA LYS A 500 -13.47 18.63 -4.11
C LYS A 500 -12.61 17.39 -4.24
N ILE A 501 -12.43 16.61 -3.16
CA ILE A 501 -11.58 15.41 -3.20
C ILE A 501 -12.06 14.44 -4.29
N ALA A 502 -11.18 14.08 -5.21
CA ALA A 502 -11.50 13.16 -6.30
C ALA A 502 -10.24 12.56 -6.93
N ASP A 503 -10.38 11.34 -7.47
CA ASP A 503 -9.43 10.76 -8.39
C ASP A 503 -9.56 11.41 -9.79
N ARG A 504 -8.44 11.45 -10.52
CA ARG A 504 -8.36 11.94 -11.90
C ARG A 504 -7.83 10.87 -12.85
N ALA A 505 -7.08 9.92 -12.32
CA ALA A 505 -6.48 8.84 -13.08
C ALA A 505 -7.54 7.95 -13.73
N THR A 506 -7.37 7.64 -15.01
CA THR A 506 -8.18 6.68 -15.77
C THR A 506 -7.30 5.59 -16.35
N TYR A 507 -7.89 4.52 -16.91
CA TYR A 507 -7.13 3.46 -17.57
C TYR A 507 -6.40 3.94 -18.84
N GLU A 508 -6.92 5.00 -19.48
CA GLU A 508 -6.34 5.61 -20.69
C GLU A 508 -5.30 6.70 -20.36
N ARG A 509 -5.42 7.32 -19.21
CA ARG A 509 -4.53 8.39 -18.74
C ARG A 509 -4.29 8.24 -17.24
N PRO A 510 -3.45 7.28 -16.83
CA PRO A 510 -3.25 6.97 -15.41
C PRO A 510 -2.40 8.00 -14.67
N HIS A 511 -1.44 8.65 -15.32
CA HIS A 511 -0.48 9.58 -14.70
C HIS A 511 -1.12 10.95 -14.38
N GLN A 512 -2.11 10.94 -13.48
CA GLN A 512 -2.81 12.14 -13.02
C GLN A 512 -3.00 12.09 -11.51
N TYR A 513 -2.44 13.07 -10.82
CA TYR A 513 -2.64 13.20 -9.37
C TYR A 513 -4.11 13.42 -9.01
N ALA A 514 -4.51 12.91 -7.85
CA ALA A 514 -5.77 13.23 -7.21
C ALA A 514 -5.83 14.71 -6.84
N VAL A 515 -7.04 15.24 -6.68
CA VAL A 515 -7.30 16.64 -6.30
C VAL A 515 -8.05 16.72 -4.97
N GLY A 516 -8.00 17.87 -4.30
CA GLY A 516 -8.79 18.15 -3.10
C GLY A 516 -8.06 17.86 -1.78
N MET A 517 -6.92 17.16 -1.77
CA MET A 517 -6.04 17.10 -0.61
C MET A 517 -5.29 18.43 -0.48
N ARG A 518 -5.39 19.08 0.68
CA ARG A 518 -4.83 20.42 0.91
C ARG A 518 -3.51 20.37 1.67
N HIS A 519 -3.51 19.70 2.82
CA HIS A 519 -2.31 19.61 3.66
C HIS A 519 -2.16 18.20 4.19
N VAL A 520 -0.91 17.73 4.26
CA VAL A 520 -0.55 16.45 4.89
C VAL A 520 0.62 16.69 5.81
N PHE A 521 0.52 16.14 7.02
CA PHE A 521 1.59 16.12 8.00
C PHE A 521 2.02 14.69 8.28
N VAL A 522 3.32 14.48 8.34
CA VAL A 522 3.94 13.21 8.75
C VAL A 522 4.89 13.51 9.90
N ASN A 523 4.69 12.85 11.04
CA ASN A 523 5.49 13.09 12.25
C ASN A 523 5.59 14.58 12.60
N GLY A 524 4.50 15.34 12.44
CA GLY A 524 4.42 16.77 12.77
C GLY A 524 5.00 17.72 11.73
N VAL A 525 5.63 17.22 10.67
CA VAL A 525 6.21 18.03 9.58
C VAL A 525 5.26 18.05 8.38
N GLN A 526 5.02 19.24 7.85
CA GLN A 526 4.14 19.41 6.68
C GLN A 526 4.82 18.94 5.40
N VAL A 527 4.33 17.84 4.81
CA VAL A 527 4.84 17.26 3.56
C VAL A 527 4.04 17.67 2.32
N LEU A 528 2.76 18.06 2.52
CA LEU A 528 1.93 18.67 1.48
C LEU A 528 1.37 19.99 1.99
N ARG A 529 1.46 21.05 1.19
CA ARG A 529 0.93 22.39 1.48
C ARG A 529 0.17 22.89 0.27
N ASP A 530 -1.10 23.25 0.46
CA ASP A 530 -1.98 23.74 -0.60
C ASP A 530 -2.04 22.85 -1.84
N GLY A 531 -1.93 21.53 -1.63
CA GLY A 531 -1.92 20.53 -2.69
C GLY A 531 -0.54 20.28 -3.33
N GLU A 532 0.52 21.02 -2.92
CA GLU A 532 1.87 20.85 -3.46
C GLU A 532 2.83 20.24 -2.43
N HIS A 533 3.69 19.33 -2.93
CA HIS A 533 4.69 18.64 -2.11
C HIS A 533 5.79 19.60 -1.67
N THR A 534 6.08 19.66 -0.37
CA THR A 534 7.05 20.62 0.20
C THR A 534 8.51 20.19 0.02
N GLY A 535 8.76 18.95 -0.35
CA GLY A 535 10.10 18.35 -0.38
C GLY A 535 10.55 17.75 0.96
N ALA A 536 9.79 17.94 2.05
CA ALA A 536 10.12 17.40 3.37
C ALA A 536 10.06 15.85 3.39
N ARG A 537 10.95 15.24 4.17
CA ARG A 537 11.10 13.78 4.27
C ARG A 537 11.19 13.31 5.72
N PRO A 538 10.14 13.51 6.53
CA PRO A 538 10.14 13.19 7.95
C PRO A 538 9.69 11.76 8.26
N GLY A 539 9.50 10.93 7.25
CA GLY A 539 9.02 9.55 7.39
C GLY A 539 9.95 8.70 8.24
N ARG A 540 9.37 7.79 9.00
CA ARG A 540 10.09 6.89 9.91
C ARG A 540 9.71 5.44 9.68
N PHE A 541 10.57 4.54 10.07
CA PHE A 541 10.25 3.14 10.21
C PHE A 541 9.27 2.94 11.38
N VAL A 542 8.08 2.45 11.10
CA VAL A 542 7.05 2.09 12.09
C VAL A 542 7.21 0.61 12.41
N HIS A 543 7.65 0.33 13.63
CA HIS A 543 7.95 -1.02 14.08
C HIS A 543 6.68 -1.81 14.39
N GLY A 544 6.67 -3.08 14.00
CA GLY A 544 5.64 -4.05 14.34
C GLY A 544 5.67 -4.49 15.82
N PRO A 545 4.66 -5.24 16.23
CA PRO A 545 4.44 -5.59 17.65
C PRO A 545 5.55 -6.46 18.27
N GLY A 546 6.31 -7.18 17.42
CA GLY A 546 7.43 -8.05 17.84
C GLY A 546 8.74 -7.32 18.11
N TRP A 547 8.85 -6.03 17.79
CA TRP A 547 10.11 -5.30 17.82
C TRP A 547 10.85 -5.43 19.16
N ARG A 548 12.09 -5.95 19.11
CA ARG A 548 12.97 -6.19 20.26
C ARG A 548 12.36 -7.07 21.38
N LYS A 549 11.33 -7.84 21.06
CA LYS A 549 10.61 -8.71 22.03
C LYS A 549 10.46 -10.14 21.52
N CYS A 550 10.81 -10.40 20.27
CA CYS A 550 10.62 -11.68 19.59
C CYS A 550 11.94 -12.49 19.58
N LYS A 551 12.50 -12.74 20.76
CA LYS A 551 13.75 -13.51 20.93
C LYS A 551 13.52 -15.02 20.97
#